data_966208339ab802475886189fe440eca4
#
_entry.id   966208339ab802475886189fe440eca4
#
_cell.length_a   1.000
_cell.length_b   1.000
_cell.length_c   1.000
_cell.angle_alpha   90.00
_cell.angle_beta   90.00
_cell.angle_gamma   90.00
#
_symmetry.space_group_name_H-M   'P 1'
#
loop_
_entity.id
_entity.type
_entity.pdbx_description
1 polymer ?
#
loop_
_entity_poly.entity_id
_entity_poly.type
_entity_poly.pdbx_seq_one_letter_code
_entity_poly.pdbx_strand_id
1 'polypeptide(L)'
;MRVISLKTLKDYWKAESAAEAELRAWYAEAKNAAWKTPADIKAKYRDASILKAGRVVFNICGNKYRLVVWINFKAGIVYIRFVGTHKQYDKIDAETI
;
A
#
# COMPACT_ATOMS: atom_id res chain seq x y z
N MET A 1 -11.27 -1.10 6.07
CA MET A 1 -10.06 -1.42 6.89
C MET A 1 -9.62 -0.19 7.65
N ARG A 2 -9.08 -0.39 8.84
CA ARG A 2 -8.39 0.68 9.55
C ARG A 2 -6.97 0.84 8.99
N VAL A 3 -6.59 2.04 8.57
CA VAL A 3 -5.26 2.28 7.98
C VAL A 3 -4.35 2.99 8.98
N ILE A 4 -3.19 2.40 9.24
CA ILE A 4 -2.12 2.92 10.11
C ILE A 4 -0.83 2.88 9.29
N SER A 5 -0.05 3.84 9.10
CA SER A 5 0.02 5.21 9.55
C SER A 5 -0.25 6.16 8.40
N LEU A 6 -1.37 6.85 8.40
CA LEU A 6 -1.69 7.81 7.35
C LEU A 6 -0.63 8.90 7.21
N LYS A 7 0.01 9.27 8.32
CA LYS A 7 1.08 10.29 8.30
C LYS A 7 2.20 9.94 7.32
N THR A 8 2.57 8.68 7.22
CA THR A 8 3.61 8.23 6.27
C THR A 8 3.22 8.57 4.83
N LEU A 9 1.96 8.35 4.46
CA LEU A 9 1.47 8.71 3.13
C LEU A 9 1.45 10.21 2.91
N LYS A 10 0.96 10.96 3.90
CA LYS A 10 0.88 12.43 3.81
C LYS A 10 2.26 13.06 3.67
N ASP A 11 3.23 12.61 4.45
CA ASP A 11 4.60 13.11 4.37
C ASP A 11 5.20 12.83 2.99
N TYR A 12 4.91 11.64 2.44
CA TYR A 12 5.43 11.28 1.13
C TYR A 12 4.83 12.15 0.03
N TRP A 13 3.50 12.33 -0.02
CA TRP A 13 2.90 13.08 -1.10
C TRP A 13 3.17 14.59 -1.02
N LYS A 14 3.54 15.11 0.16
CA LYS A 14 4.02 16.49 0.28
C LYS A 14 5.37 16.67 -0.40
N ALA A 15 6.24 15.67 -0.32
CA ALA A 15 7.56 15.67 -0.97
C ALA A 15 7.46 15.27 -2.44
N GLU A 16 6.55 14.37 -2.78
CA GLU A 16 6.33 13.84 -4.13
C GLU A 16 4.89 14.11 -4.55
N SER A 17 4.63 15.34 -5.00
CA SER A 17 3.27 15.78 -5.33
C SER A 17 2.62 14.96 -6.45
N ALA A 18 3.42 14.37 -7.35
CA ALA A 18 2.90 13.53 -8.42
C ALA A 18 2.21 12.26 -7.91
N ALA A 19 2.52 11.82 -6.69
CA ALA A 19 1.92 10.65 -6.08
C ALA A 19 0.64 10.95 -5.30
N GLU A 20 0.36 12.21 -5.03
CA GLU A 20 -0.70 12.60 -4.09
C GLU A 20 -2.07 12.08 -4.48
N ALA A 21 -2.51 12.35 -5.71
CA ALA A 21 -3.87 12.01 -6.14
C ALA A 21 -4.15 10.50 -6.02
N GLU A 22 -3.20 9.68 -6.46
CA GLU A 22 -3.39 8.23 -6.45
C GLU A 22 -3.25 7.64 -5.04
N LEU A 23 -2.36 8.17 -4.21
CA LEU A 23 -2.25 7.74 -2.82
C LEU A 23 -3.49 8.12 -2.01
N ARG A 24 -4.07 9.29 -2.26
CA ARG A 24 -5.34 9.67 -1.63
C ARG A 24 -6.48 8.74 -2.06
N ALA A 25 -6.54 8.39 -3.35
CA ALA A 25 -7.54 7.46 -3.86
C ALA A 25 -7.38 6.08 -3.24
N TRP A 26 -6.15 5.59 -3.15
CA TRP A 26 -5.86 4.31 -2.50
C TRP A 26 -6.31 4.31 -1.03
N TYR A 27 -5.98 5.38 -0.30
CA TYR A 27 -6.37 5.51 1.10
C TYR A 27 -7.88 5.48 1.28
N ALA A 28 -8.61 6.24 0.45
CA ALA A 28 -10.07 6.28 0.53
C ALA A 28 -10.67 4.89 0.27
N GLU A 29 -10.15 4.15 -0.69
CA GLU A 29 -10.61 2.79 -0.96
C GLU A 29 -10.27 1.83 0.16
N ALA A 30 -9.04 1.84 0.65
CA ALA A 30 -8.61 0.96 1.73
C ALA A 30 -9.42 1.20 3.01
N LYS A 31 -9.65 2.46 3.34
CA LYS A 31 -10.44 2.85 4.50
C LYS A 31 -11.86 2.29 4.45
N ASN A 32 -12.48 2.28 3.27
CA ASN A 32 -13.85 1.82 3.09
C ASN A 32 -13.94 0.35 2.67
N ALA A 33 -12.81 -0.33 2.46
CA ALA A 33 -12.79 -1.73 2.08
C ALA A 33 -13.06 -2.65 3.25
N ALA A 34 -13.54 -3.85 2.93
CA ALA A 34 -13.73 -4.94 3.89
C ALA A 34 -12.95 -6.16 3.39
N TRP A 35 -11.65 -5.99 3.16
CA TRP A 35 -10.80 -7.08 2.67
C TRP A 35 -10.63 -8.16 3.72
N LYS A 36 -11.01 -9.38 3.37
CA LYS A 36 -10.90 -10.55 4.25
C LYS A 36 -9.82 -11.52 3.79
N THR A 37 -9.47 -11.46 2.50
CA THR A 37 -8.46 -12.34 1.89
C THR A 37 -7.64 -11.56 0.87
N PRO A 38 -6.44 -12.07 0.52
CA PRO A 38 -5.67 -11.47 -0.58
C PRO A 38 -6.42 -11.42 -1.91
N ALA A 39 -7.32 -12.38 -2.16
CA ALA A 39 -8.13 -12.38 -3.39
C ALA A 39 -9.02 -11.15 -3.49
N ASP A 40 -9.54 -10.66 -2.35
CA ASP A 40 -10.36 -9.44 -2.33
C ASP A 40 -9.56 -8.22 -2.83
N ILE A 41 -8.27 -8.16 -2.48
CA ILE A 41 -7.38 -7.10 -2.94
C ILE A 41 -7.10 -7.23 -4.42
N LYS A 42 -6.79 -8.44 -4.89
CA LYS A 42 -6.48 -8.69 -6.30
C LYS A 42 -7.67 -8.42 -7.22
N ALA A 43 -8.88 -8.58 -6.74
CA ALA A 43 -10.09 -8.28 -7.52
C ALA A 43 -10.14 -6.81 -7.91
N LYS A 44 -9.64 -5.91 -7.07
CA LYS A 44 -9.61 -4.46 -7.31
C LYS A 44 -8.26 -3.99 -7.87
N TYR A 45 -7.17 -4.49 -7.31
CA TYR A 45 -5.81 -4.12 -7.66
C TYR A 45 -5.13 -5.33 -8.30
N ARG A 46 -5.35 -5.52 -9.59
CA ARG A 46 -4.89 -6.72 -10.31
C ARG A 46 -3.39 -6.86 -10.37
N ASP A 47 -2.67 -5.74 -10.37
CA ASP A 47 -1.21 -5.70 -10.42
C ASP A 47 -0.55 -5.66 -9.03
N ALA A 48 -1.33 -5.72 -7.97
CA ALA A 48 -0.76 -5.82 -6.62
C ALA A 48 -0.04 -7.15 -6.45
N SER A 49 1.09 -7.11 -5.74
CA SER A 49 1.86 -8.31 -5.41
C SER A 49 1.51 -8.77 -4.01
N ILE A 50 1.07 -10.01 -3.89
CA ILE A 50 0.78 -10.63 -2.60
C ILE A 50 2.04 -11.37 -2.16
N LEU A 51 2.64 -10.92 -1.06
CA LEU A 51 3.84 -11.49 -0.50
C LEU A 51 3.52 -12.31 0.74
N LYS A 52 4.55 -12.91 1.35
CA LYS A 52 4.41 -13.71 2.57
C LYS A 52 4.04 -12.82 3.77
N ALA A 53 3.50 -13.45 4.81
CA ALA A 53 3.22 -12.84 6.12
C ALA A 53 2.32 -11.60 6.04
N GLY A 54 1.35 -11.60 5.12
CA GLY A 54 0.38 -10.51 5.00
C GLY A 54 0.89 -9.26 4.33
N ARG A 55 2.09 -9.29 3.73
CA ARG A 55 2.62 -8.14 2.99
C ARG A 55 1.97 -8.06 1.62
N VAL A 56 1.63 -6.83 1.21
CA VAL A 56 1.08 -6.55 -0.11
C VAL A 56 1.79 -5.33 -0.67
N VAL A 57 2.13 -5.37 -1.96
CA VAL A 57 2.77 -4.25 -2.65
C VAL A 57 1.81 -3.73 -3.71
N PHE A 58 1.46 -2.46 -3.61
CA PHE A 58 0.64 -1.77 -4.61
C PHE A 58 1.51 -0.92 -5.51
N ASN A 59 1.23 -0.96 -6.81
CA ASN A 59 1.83 -0.05 -7.77
C ASN A 59 1.03 1.25 -7.78
N ILE A 60 1.70 2.37 -7.66
CA ILE A 60 1.08 3.69 -7.63
C ILE A 60 1.62 4.49 -8.82
N CYS A 61 0.74 5.16 -9.55
CA CYS A 61 1.08 5.87 -10.79
C CYS A 61 1.78 4.93 -11.79
N GLY A 62 1.13 3.82 -12.11
CA GLY A 62 1.71 2.78 -12.94
C GLY A 62 2.88 2.10 -12.25
N ASN A 63 4.07 2.25 -12.79
CA ASN A 63 5.29 1.67 -12.23
C ASN A 63 6.14 2.66 -11.45
N LYS A 64 5.69 3.89 -11.28
CA LYS A 64 6.55 4.96 -10.76
C LYS A 64 6.82 4.81 -9.27
N TYR A 65 5.80 4.45 -8.50
CA TYR A 65 5.90 4.32 -7.03
C TYR A 65 5.43 2.97 -6.56
N ARG A 66 5.90 2.58 -5.37
CA ARG A 66 5.50 1.35 -4.68
C ARG A 66 5.02 1.69 -3.28
N LEU A 67 3.90 1.08 -2.89
CA LEU A 67 3.35 1.17 -1.55
C LEU A 67 3.33 -0.23 -0.95
N VAL A 68 4.06 -0.42 0.14
CA VAL A 68 4.13 -1.70 0.85
C VAL A 68 3.33 -1.59 2.13
N VAL A 69 2.44 -2.55 2.34
CA VAL A 69 1.62 -2.63 3.55
C VAL A 69 1.73 -4.02 4.17
N TRP A 70 1.47 -4.09 5.46
CA TRP A 70 1.20 -5.34 6.15
C TRP A 70 -0.26 -5.33 6.57
N ILE A 71 -0.99 -6.41 6.25
CA ILE A 71 -2.42 -6.48 6.53
C ILE A 71 -2.68 -7.58 7.55
N ASN A 72 -3.36 -7.20 8.62
CA ASN A 72 -3.95 -8.14 9.55
C ASN A 72 -5.42 -8.29 9.14
N PHE A 73 -5.71 -9.30 8.35
CA PHE A 73 -7.07 -9.51 7.81
C PHE A 73 -8.09 -9.79 8.91
N LYS A 74 -7.67 -10.51 9.94
CA LYS A 74 -8.56 -10.86 11.05
C LYS A 74 -8.98 -9.63 11.84
N ALA A 75 -8.04 -8.72 12.09
CA ALA A 75 -8.31 -7.49 12.84
C ALA A 75 -8.86 -6.37 11.97
N GLY A 76 -8.76 -6.50 10.64
CA GLY A 76 -9.20 -5.46 9.71
C GLY A 76 -8.30 -4.25 9.69
N ILE A 77 -6.99 -4.43 9.85
CA ILE A 77 -6.01 -3.34 9.94
C ILE A 77 -4.99 -3.45 8.82
N VAL A 78 -4.72 -2.30 8.17
CA VAL A 78 -3.67 -2.15 7.16
C VAL A 78 -2.60 -1.24 7.73
N TYR A 79 -1.38 -1.77 7.87
CA TYR A 79 -0.22 -1.00 8.35
C TYR A 79 0.60 -0.55 7.16
N ILE A 80 0.80 0.77 7.01
CA ILE A 80 1.69 1.32 5.99
C ILE A 80 3.13 1.04 6.43
N ARG A 81 3.90 0.33 5.59
CA ARG A 81 5.27 -0.05 5.94
C ARG A 81 6.31 0.71 5.13
N PHE A 82 5.98 1.08 3.89
CA PHE A 82 6.92 1.77 3.02
C PHE A 82 6.15 2.42 1.87
N VAL A 83 6.58 3.61 1.46
CA VAL A 83 6.17 4.23 0.21
C VAL A 83 7.39 4.91 -0.40
N GLY A 84 7.62 4.73 -1.69
CA GLY A 84 8.77 5.30 -2.36
C GLY A 84 8.72 5.03 -3.86
N THR A 85 9.79 5.48 -4.54
CA THR A 85 9.96 5.21 -5.97
C THR A 85 10.27 3.72 -6.18
N HIS A 86 10.12 3.26 -7.44
CA HIS A 86 10.53 1.92 -7.83
C HIS A 86 12.00 1.65 -7.44
N LYS A 87 12.87 2.62 -7.67
CA LYS A 87 14.29 2.51 -7.34
C LYS A 87 14.54 2.33 -5.85
N GLN A 88 13.81 3.09 -5.03
CA GLN A 88 13.90 2.96 -3.57
C GLN A 88 13.36 1.61 -3.10
N TYR A 89 12.28 1.15 -3.71
CA TYR A 89 11.69 -0.16 -3.41
C TYR A 89 12.68 -1.29 -3.70
N ASP A 90 13.48 -1.18 -4.76
CA ASP A 90 14.45 -2.22 -5.12
C ASP A 90 15.55 -2.41 -4.07
N LYS A 91 15.71 -1.46 -3.17
CA LYS A 91 16.74 -1.48 -2.10
C LYS A 91 16.23 -2.04 -0.78
N ILE A 92 14.95 -2.36 -0.67
CA ILE A 92 14.36 -2.88 0.57
C ILE A 92 13.89 -4.32 0.37
N ASP A 93 13.70 -5.03 1.49
CA ASP A 93 13.04 -6.33 1.49
C ASP A 93 11.59 -6.14 1.94
N ALA A 94 10.67 -6.16 0.99
CA ALA A 94 9.26 -5.91 1.25
C ALA A 94 8.61 -6.97 2.15
N GLU A 95 9.20 -8.16 2.25
CA GLU A 95 8.67 -9.24 3.09
C GLU A 95 8.99 -9.07 4.56
N THR A 96 10.00 -8.25 4.90
CA THR A 96 10.47 -8.10 6.28
C THR A 96 10.32 -6.69 6.85
N ILE A 97 10.04 -5.73 5.99
CA ILE A 97 9.92 -4.32 6.39
C ILE A 97 8.69 -4.07 7.28
#